data_2faeb4adb6f46aad417b765343af11d6
#
_entry.id   2faeb4adb6f46aad417b765343af11d6
#
_cell.length_a   1.000
_cell.length_b   1.000
_cell.length_c   1.000
_cell.angle_alpha   90.00
_cell.angle_beta   90.00
_cell.angle_gamma   90.00
#
_symmetry.space_group_name_H-M   'P 1'
#
loop_
_entity.id
_entity.type
_entity.pdbx_description
1 polymer ?
#
loop_
_entity_poly.entity_id
_entity_poly.type
_entity_poly.pdbx_seq_one_letter_code
_entity_poly.pdbx_strand_id
1 'polypeptide(L)'
;MKKDIDDIRNDLINAIGEKAEKFGFSRIAGQLEGLLLFSKEPMSLDEMAERLEVSKGSISTNIRFLESWKVVKKVYHRGARKNYYEIRGSIWEIETEIMSTIAKDEIERVKRILSHNGNALKNIKGKNSEEIEEISFLEDRFSEINEYIESAEYLLNLFLKQGEISPTVIKKIKIS
;
A
#
# COMPACT_ATOMS: atom_id res chain seq x y z
N MET A 1 3.48 10.80 33.34
CA MET A 1 2.08 11.20 33.14
C MET A 1 1.28 9.94 32.79
N LYS A 2 0.14 9.72 33.44
CA LYS A 2 -0.70 8.54 33.14
C LYS A 2 -1.53 8.91 31.91
N LYS A 3 -1.30 8.21 30.78
CA LYS A 3 -2.08 8.42 29.54
C LYS A 3 -3.54 8.00 29.77
N ASP A 4 -4.49 8.78 29.28
CA ASP A 4 -5.87 8.38 29.20
C ASP A 4 -6.18 7.59 27.90
N ILE A 5 -7.42 7.15 27.74
CA ILE A 5 -7.82 6.33 26.58
C ILE A 5 -7.75 7.12 25.28
N ASP A 6 -8.06 8.42 25.32
CA ASP A 6 -8.02 9.27 24.14
C ASP A 6 -6.58 9.60 23.74
N ASP A 7 -5.67 9.78 24.70
CA ASP A 7 -4.23 9.91 24.43
C ASP A 7 -3.69 8.69 23.69
N ILE A 8 -4.03 7.48 24.16
CA ILE A 8 -3.60 6.23 23.54
C ILE A 8 -4.15 6.11 22.11
N ARG A 9 -5.42 6.45 21.93
CA ARG A 9 -6.05 6.42 20.59
C ARG A 9 -5.38 7.40 19.62
N ASN A 10 -5.14 8.62 20.07
CA ASN A 10 -4.51 9.66 19.27
C ASN A 10 -3.06 9.29 18.90
N ASP A 11 -2.30 8.70 19.81
CA ASP A 11 -0.96 8.19 19.51
C ASP A 11 -0.99 7.13 18.39
N LEU A 12 -1.94 6.19 18.44
CA LEU A 12 -2.09 5.17 17.40
C LEU A 12 -2.52 5.76 16.05
N ILE A 13 -3.46 6.71 16.04
CA ILE A 13 -3.87 7.44 14.85
C ILE A 13 -2.68 8.17 14.22
N ASN A 14 -1.88 8.85 15.03
CA ASN A 14 -0.69 9.55 14.56
C ASN A 14 0.37 8.58 14.00
N ALA A 15 0.60 7.44 14.66
CA ALA A 15 1.54 6.43 14.20
C ALA A 15 1.14 5.85 12.82
N ILE A 16 -0.16 5.65 12.57
CA ILE A 16 -0.65 5.21 11.25
C ILE A 16 -0.46 6.32 10.21
N GLY A 17 -0.68 7.59 10.58
CA GLY A 17 -0.38 8.74 9.72
C GLY A 17 1.10 8.82 9.33
N GLU A 18 2.02 8.64 10.28
CA GLU A 18 3.47 8.62 10.04
C GLU A 18 3.89 7.42 9.16
N LYS A 19 3.26 6.25 9.36
CA LYS A 19 3.46 5.09 8.50
C LYS A 19 3.05 5.43 7.05
N ALA A 20 1.89 6.03 6.84
CA ALA A 20 1.41 6.40 5.52
C ALA A 20 2.40 7.34 4.79
N GLU A 21 2.95 8.35 5.47
CA GLU A 21 3.96 9.25 4.92
C GLU A 21 5.23 8.51 4.46
N LYS A 22 5.70 7.52 5.22
CA LYS A 22 6.87 6.71 4.85
C LYS A 22 6.66 5.91 3.56
N PHE A 23 5.42 5.58 3.23
CA PHE A 23 5.05 4.91 1.98
C PHE A 23 4.63 5.90 0.87
N GLY A 24 4.83 7.20 1.07
CA GLY A 24 4.53 8.23 0.07
C GLY A 24 3.05 8.63 -0.02
N PHE A 25 2.24 8.24 0.96
CA PHE A 25 0.83 8.63 1.07
C PHE A 25 0.66 9.90 1.92
N SER A 26 -0.53 10.47 1.89
CA SER A 26 -0.88 11.59 2.75
C SER A 26 -0.94 11.15 4.23
N ARG A 27 -0.32 11.92 5.13
CA ARG A 27 -0.46 11.74 6.58
C ARG A 27 -1.93 11.74 7.01
N ILE A 28 -2.73 12.64 6.43
CA ILE A 28 -4.17 12.74 6.73
C ILE A 28 -4.91 11.48 6.29
N ALA A 29 -4.53 10.85 5.17
CA ALA A 29 -5.11 9.57 4.78
C ALA A 29 -4.84 8.48 5.83
N GLY A 30 -3.60 8.36 6.30
CA GLY A 30 -3.27 7.43 7.38
C GLY A 30 -3.97 7.74 8.70
N GLN A 31 -4.07 9.01 9.06
CA GLN A 31 -4.82 9.42 10.27
C GLN A 31 -6.32 9.10 10.15
N LEU A 32 -6.93 9.25 8.97
CA LEU A 32 -8.32 8.86 8.72
C LEU A 32 -8.53 7.35 8.80
N GLU A 33 -7.61 6.56 8.26
CA GLU A 33 -7.62 5.11 8.42
C GLU A 33 -7.58 4.75 9.91
N GLY A 34 -6.63 5.30 10.66
CA GLY A 34 -6.51 5.08 12.10
C GLY A 34 -7.75 5.53 12.87
N LEU A 35 -8.29 6.70 12.56
CA LEU A 35 -9.49 7.23 13.21
C LEU A 35 -10.69 6.27 13.01
N LEU A 36 -10.93 5.82 11.79
CA LEU A 36 -12.02 4.90 11.48
C LEU A 36 -11.78 3.49 12.04
N LEU A 37 -10.52 3.03 12.06
CA LEU A 37 -10.14 1.74 12.64
C LEU A 37 -10.45 1.67 14.15
N PHE A 38 -10.22 2.78 14.87
CA PHE A 38 -10.49 2.87 16.30
C PHE A 38 -11.85 3.49 16.65
N SER A 39 -12.71 3.69 15.66
CA SER A 39 -14.11 4.10 15.86
C SER A 39 -15.02 2.88 15.96
N LYS A 40 -15.97 2.93 16.89
CA LYS A 40 -17.01 1.89 17.03
C LYS A 40 -18.16 2.08 16.04
N GLU A 41 -18.36 3.30 15.58
CA GLU A 41 -19.47 3.69 14.70
C GLU A 41 -18.93 4.37 13.44
N PRO A 42 -19.64 4.25 12.32
CA PRO A 42 -19.31 5.00 11.11
C PRO A 42 -19.32 6.51 11.35
N MET A 43 -18.40 7.24 10.74
CA MET A 43 -18.25 8.69 10.90
C MET A 43 -18.58 9.45 9.61
N SER A 44 -19.18 10.64 9.76
CA SER A 44 -19.37 11.60 8.68
C SER A 44 -18.10 12.41 8.39
N LEU A 45 -18.03 13.07 7.22
CA LEU A 45 -16.92 13.98 6.90
C LEU A 45 -16.76 15.12 7.92
N ASP A 46 -17.89 15.61 8.48
CA ASP A 46 -17.86 16.70 9.46
C ASP A 46 -17.23 16.23 10.79
N GLU A 47 -17.64 15.06 11.29
CA GLU A 47 -17.09 14.47 12.53
C GLU A 47 -15.59 14.15 12.38
N MET A 48 -15.18 13.62 11.23
CA MET A 48 -13.75 13.36 10.96
C MET A 48 -12.94 14.67 10.88
N ALA A 49 -13.51 15.72 10.28
CA ALA A 49 -12.87 17.03 10.19
C ALA A 49 -12.66 17.68 11.57
N GLU A 50 -13.68 17.60 12.41
CA GLU A 50 -13.61 18.06 13.80
C GLU A 50 -12.57 17.26 14.61
N ARG A 51 -12.60 15.93 14.50
CA ARG A 51 -11.73 15.04 15.29
C ARG A 51 -10.25 15.17 14.94
N LEU A 52 -9.92 15.41 13.66
CA LEU A 52 -8.54 15.58 13.19
C LEU A 52 -8.12 17.05 13.07
N GLU A 53 -9.00 17.99 13.40
CA GLU A 53 -8.75 19.44 13.32
C GLU A 53 -8.28 19.90 11.93
N VAL A 54 -8.85 19.31 10.87
CA VAL A 54 -8.52 19.64 9.48
C VAL A 54 -9.76 20.04 8.68
N SER A 55 -9.57 20.71 7.55
CA SER A 55 -10.69 21.16 6.72
C SER A 55 -11.50 19.98 6.14
N LYS A 56 -12.80 20.16 6.02
CA LYS A 56 -13.71 19.17 5.39
C LYS A 56 -13.29 18.85 3.94
N GLY A 57 -12.70 19.81 3.21
CA GLY A 57 -12.17 19.60 1.87
C GLY A 57 -11.01 18.61 1.86
N SER A 58 -10.09 18.74 2.83
CA SER A 58 -8.99 17.79 3.02
C SER A 58 -9.51 16.39 3.36
N ILE A 59 -10.47 16.28 4.28
CA ILE A 59 -11.12 15.00 4.62
C ILE A 59 -11.76 14.39 3.38
N SER A 60 -12.56 15.14 2.62
CA SER A 60 -13.24 14.65 1.41
C SER A 60 -12.28 14.10 0.35
N THR A 61 -11.13 14.76 0.18
CA THR A 61 -10.10 14.31 -0.78
C THR A 61 -9.45 13.01 -0.31
N ASN A 62 -9.05 12.94 0.95
CA ASN A 62 -8.37 11.76 1.50
C ASN A 62 -9.32 10.56 1.68
N ILE A 63 -10.60 10.76 2.01
CA ILE A 63 -11.60 9.68 2.05
C ILE A 63 -11.82 9.08 0.67
N ARG A 64 -11.93 9.88 -0.40
CA ARG A 64 -12.02 9.35 -1.78
C ARG A 64 -10.80 8.56 -2.17
N PHE A 65 -9.62 8.99 -1.74
CA PHE A 65 -8.39 8.23 -1.91
C PHE A 65 -8.48 6.87 -1.19
N LEU A 66 -8.86 6.83 0.09
CA LEU A 66 -9.03 5.59 0.86
C LEU A 66 -10.13 4.68 0.29
N GLU A 67 -11.21 5.24 -0.27
CA GLU A 67 -12.23 4.45 -0.99
C GLU A 67 -11.64 3.79 -2.24
N SER A 68 -10.82 4.52 -3.03
CA SER A 68 -10.17 3.97 -4.23
C SER A 68 -9.20 2.83 -3.91
N TRP A 69 -8.56 2.87 -2.75
CA TRP A 69 -7.71 1.82 -2.20
C TRP A 69 -8.49 0.75 -1.43
N LYS A 70 -9.82 0.84 -1.38
CA LYS A 70 -10.71 -0.08 -0.69
C LYS A 70 -10.44 -0.22 0.82
N VAL A 71 -9.81 0.77 1.42
CA VAL A 71 -9.56 0.85 2.87
C VAL A 71 -10.84 1.14 3.63
N VAL A 72 -11.64 2.05 3.08
CA VAL A 72 -12.91 2.47 3.69
C VAL A 72 -14.08 2.21 2.76
N LYS A 73 -15.26 2.11 3.32
CA LYS A 73 -16.52 2.03 2.58
C LYS A 73 -17.52 3.05 3.11
N LYS A 74 -18.38 3.49 2.19
CA LYS A 74 -19.49 4.36 2.51
C LYS A 74 -20.66 3.55 3.08
N VAL A 75 -21.29 4.08 4.13
CA VAL A 75 -22.45 3.48 4.80
C VAL A 75 -23.61 4.45 4.73
N TYR A 76 -24.80 3.92 4.47
CA TYR A 76 -26.03 4.69 4.39
C TYR A 76 -26.84 4.49 5.66
N HIS A 77 -27.07 5.56 6.40
CA HIS A 77 -28.01 5.57 7.52
C HIS A 77 -29.39 6.02 7.04
N ARG A 78 -30.39 5.22 7.35
CA ARG A 78 -31.79 5.51 6.96
C ARG A 78 -32.23 6.84 7.57
N GLY A 79 -32.65 7.79 6.72
CA GLY A 79 -33.07 9.13 7.15
C GLY A 79 -31.96 10.18 7.29
N ALA A 80 -30.70 9.79 7.16
CA ALA A 80 -29.60 10.75 7.18
C ALA A 80 -29.34 11.34 5.79
N ARG A 81 -29.15 12.67 5.73
CA ARG A 81 -28.73 13.37 4.49
C ARG A 81 -27.23 13.35 4.26
N LYS A 82 -26.45 12.88 5.26
CA LYS A 82 -24.98 12.81 5.22
C LYS A 82 -24.50 11.42 4.85
N ASN A 83 -23.32 11.36 4.25
CA ASN A 83 -22.59 10.11 4.03
C ASN A 83 -21.76 9.78 5.25
N TYR A 84 -21.76 8.53 5.65
CA TYR A 84 -20.93 7.98 6.71
C TYR A 84 -19.93 7.00 6.13
N TYR A 85 -18.83 6.82 6.80
CA TYR A 85 -17.72 5.97 6.36
C TYR A 85 -17.23 5.10 7.52
N GLU A 86 -16.83 3.89 7.19
CA GLU A 86 -16.22 2.94 8.12
C GLU A 86 -15.12 2.15 7.43
N ILE A 87 -14.27 1.49 8.20
CA ILE A 87 -13.25 0.55 7.70
C ILE A 87 -13.93 -0.61 6.97
N ARG A 88 -13.36 -1.04 5.84
CA ARG A 88 -13.99 -2.03 4.95
C ARG A 88 -13.90 -3.47 5.45
N GLY A 89 -12.86 -3.83 6.16
CA GLY A 89 -12.59 -5.19 6.61
C GLY A 89 -11.69 -5.23 7.84
N SER A 90 -10.98 -6.32 8.01
CA SER A 90 -9.96 -6.43 9.05
C SER A 90 -8.69 -5.65 8.65
N ILE A 91 -7.90 -5.24 9.65
CA ILE A 91 -6.60 -4.60 9.41
C ILE A 91 -5.69 -5.48 8.56
N TRP A 92 -5.77 -6.81 8.74
CA TRP A 92 -5.00 -7.77 7.95
C TRP A 92 -5.37 -7.72 6.46
N GLU A 93 -6.65 -7.73 6.13
CA GLU A 93 -7.13 -7.67 4.74
C GLU A 93 -6.73 -6.36 4.08
N ILE A 94 -6.91 -5.23 4.77
CA ILE A 94 -6.54 -3.89 4.27
C ILE A 94 -5.05 -3.81 4.00
N GLU A 95 -4.23 -4.13 4.99
CA GLU A 95 -2.77 -4.03 4.88
C GLU A 95 -2.22 -4.97 3.80
N THR A 96 -2.76 -6.18 3.70
CA THR A 96 -2.36 -7.13 2.65
C THR A 96 -2.73 -6.61 1.26
N GLU A 97 -3.92 -6.02 1.07
CA GLU A 97 -4.34 -5.44 -0.20
C GLU A 97 -3.46 -4.23 -0.59
N ILE A 98 -3.17 -3.33 0.34
CA ILE A 98 -2.27 -2.19 0.11
C ILE A 98 -0.88 -2.67 -0.29
N MET A 99 -0.26 -3.53 0.51
CA MET A 99 1.10 -4.03 0.25
C MET A 99 1.19 -4.80 -1.07
N SER A 100 0.18 -5.62 -1.38
CA SER A 100 0.16 -6.36 -2.64
C SER A 100 0.01 -5.45 -3.86
N THR A 101 -0.78 -4.38 -3.75
CA THR A 101 -0.94 -3.40 -4.83
C THR A 101 0.37 -2.65 -5.08
N ILE A 102 1.03 -2.16 -4.02
CA ILE A 102 2.33 -1.49 -4.13
C ILE A 102 3.38 -2.42 -4.75
N ALA A 103 3.46 -3.67 -4.29
CA ALA A 103 4.42 -4.64 -4.80
C ALA A 103 4.18 -4.97 -6.28
N LYS A 104 2.92 -5.15 -6.71
CA LYS A 104 2.57 -5.39 -8.11
C LYS A 104 2.94 -4.21 -9.00
N ASP A 105 2.58 -2.99 -8.59
CA ASP A 105 2.88 -1.79 -9.35
C ASP A 105 4.40 -1.60 -9.53
N GLU A 106 5.19 -1.89 -8.49
CA GLU A 106 6.65 -1.81 -8.56
C GLU A 106 7.24 -2.90 -9.48
N ILE A 107 6.78 -4.15 -9.39
CA ILE A 107 7.17 -5.24 -10.28
C ILE A 107 6.88 -4.86 -11.74
N GLU A 108 5.68 -4.40 -12.04
CA GLU A 108 5.28 -3.98 -13.37
C GLU A 108 6.10 -2.78 -13.88
N ARG A 109 6.43 -1.84 -13.00
CA ARG A 109 7.28 -0.69 -13.33
C ARG A 109 8.67 -1.15 -13.75
N VAL A 110 9.30 -2.04 -12.97
CA VAL A 110 10.63 -2.56 -13.25
C VAL A 110 10.62 -3.40 -14.53
N LYS A 111 9.64 -4.27 -14.73
CA LYS A 111 9.49 -5.05 -15.97
C LYS A 111 9.44 -4.16 -17.22
N ARG A 112 8.66 -3.07 -17.17
CA ARG A 112 8.61 -2.12 -18.30
C ARG A 112 9.95 -1.48 -18.59
N ILE A 113 10.70 -1.07 -17.56
CA ILE A 113 12.04 -0.47 -17.70
C ILE A 113 13.01 -1.48 -18.32
N LEU A 114 13.04 -2.71 -17.81
CA LEU A 114 13.92 -3.77 -18.30
C LEU A 114 13.60 -4.14 -19.76
N SER A 115 12.33 -4.31 -20.10
CA SER A 115 11.89 -4.63 -21.46
C SER A 115 12.26 -3.52 -22.44
N HIS A 116 12.00 -2.26 -22.08
CA HIS A 116 12.34 -1.12 -22.93
C HIS A 116 13.84 -1.02 -23.20
N ASN A 117 14.65 -1.05 -22.14
CA ASN A 117 16.11 -0.89 -22.27
C ASN A 117 16.79 -2.14 -22.80
N GLY A 118 16.30 -3.35 -22.48
CA GLY A 118 16.82 -4.58 -23.05
C GLY A 118 16.60 -4.67 -24.56
N ASN A 119 15.45 -4.20 -25.07
CA ASN A 119 15.22 -4.09 -26.49
C ASN A 119 16.13 -3.03 -27.16
N ALA A 120 16.41 -1.93 -26.47
CA ALA A 120 17.34 -0.92 -26.96
C ALA A 120 18.78 -1.48 -27.02
N LEU A 121 19.21 -2.19 -25.96
CA LEU A 121 20.55 -2.78 -25.87
C LEU A 121 20.83 -3.79 -27.01
N LYS A 122 19.87 -4.64 -27.34
CA LYS A 122 19.97 -5.62 -28.46
C LYS A 122 20.20 -4.97 -29.83
N ASN A 123 19.83 -3.71 -29.99
CA ASN A 123 20.02 -2.95 -31.23
C ASN A 123 21.36 -2.19 -31.27
N ILE A 124 22.11 -2.16 -30.19
CA ILE A 124 23.42 -1.52 -30.14
C ILE A 124 24.46 -2.50 -30.68
N LYS A 125 25.25 -2.03 -31.66
CA LYS A 125 26.40 -2.77 -32.18
C LYS A 125 27.66 -2.18 -31.59
N GLY A 126 28.39 -2.97 -30.80
CA GLY A 126 29.69 -2.53 -30.28
C GLY A 126 30.67 -2.25 -31.42
N LYS A 127 31.36 -1.12 -31.36
CA LYS A 127 32.32 -0.65 -32.36
C LYS A 127 33.75 -1.14 -32.10
N ASN A 128 34.03 -1.53 -30.87
CA ASN A 128 35.33 -2.04 -30.41
C ASN A 128 35.13 -3.12 -29.33
N SER A 129 36.18 -3.77 -28.89
CA SER A 129 36.14 -4.85 -27.92
C SER A 129 35.58 -4.40 -26.56
N GLU A 130 35.88 -3.18 -26.14
CA GLU A 130 35.42 -2.61 -24.85
C GLU A 130 33.90 -2.40 -24.85
N GLU A 131 33.33 -1.84 -25.92
CA GLU A 131 31.88 -1.67 -26.08
C GLU A 131 31.15 -3.03 -26.12
N ILE A 132 31.74 -4.04 -26.76
CA ILE A 132 31.16 -5.39 -26.84
C ILE A 132 31.14 -6.04 -25.45
N GLU A 133 32.21 -5.90 -24.67
CA GLU A 133 32.31 -6.41 -23.31
C GLU A 133 31.30 -5.71 -22.39
N GLU A 134 31.14 -4.38 -22.53
CA GLU A 134 30.13 -3.61 -21.76
C GLU A 134 28.70 -4.04 -22.11
N ILE A 135 28.38 -4.25 -23.39
CA ILE A 135 27.06 -4.76 -23.79
C ILE A 135 26.80 -6.12 -23.15
N SER A 136 27.72 -7.06 -23.24
CA SER A 136 27.58 -8.38 -22.63
C SER A 136 27.38 -8.31 -21.12
N PHE A 137 28.15 -7.45 -20.44
CA PHE A 137 27.99 -7.23 -19.01
C PHE A 137 26.59 -6.72 -18.66
N LEU A 138 26.05 -5.75 -19.42
CA LEU A 138 24.71 -5.22 -19.20
C LEU A 138 23.62 -6.27 -19.48
N GLU A 139 23.78 -7.10 -20.52
CA GLU A 139 22.85 -8.20 -20.82
C GLU A 139 22.79 -9.20 -19.68
N ASP A 140 23.93 -9.58 -19.09
CA ASP A 140 24.01 -10.47 -17.93
C ASP A 140 23.30 -9.85 -16.71
N ARG A 141 23.51 -8.56 -16.45
CA ARG A 141 22.83 -7.84 -15.35
C ARG A 141 21.33 -7.76 -15.56
N PHE A 142 20.88 -7.51 -16.77
CA PHE A 142 19.45 -7.50 -17.10
C PHE A 142 18.82 -8.88 -16.89
N SER A 143 19.53 -9.97 -17.25
CA SER A 143 19.08 -11.33 -16.98
C SER A 143 18.92 -11.61 -15.49
N GLU A 144 19.93 -11.28 -14.68
CA GLU A 144 19.88 -11.45 -13.23
C GLU A 144 18.71 -10.68 -12.60
N ILE A 145 18.47 -9.43 -13.03
CA ILE A 145 17.35 -8.63 -12.50
C ILE A 145 16.01 -9.22 -12.94
N ASN A 146 15.87 -9.71 -14.17
CA ASN A 146 14.66 -10.38 -14.64
C ASN A 146 14.35 -11.62 -13.80
N GLU A 147 15.32 -12.49 -13.56
CA GLU A 147 15.15 -13.68 -12.72
C GLU A 147 14.71 -13.33 -11.29
N TYR A 148 15.31 -12.26 -10.73
CA TYR A 148 14.90 -11.75 -9.42
C TYR A 148 13.44 -11.27 -9.42
N ILE A 149 13.05 -10.47 -10.42
CA ILE A 149 11.69 -9.93 -10.53
C ILE A 149 10.64 -11.03 -10.77
N GLU A 150 10.94 -12.03 -11.61
CA GLU A 150 10.07 -13.19 -11.81
C GLU A 150 9.89 -14.00 -10.52
N SER A 151 10.98 -14.20 -9.77
CA SER A 151 10.94 -14.88 -8.48
C SER A 151 10.11 -14.10 -7.45
N ALA A 152 10.29 -12.77 -7.38
CA ALA A 152 9.53 -11.90 -6.49
C ALA A 152 8.03 -11.92 -6.83
N GLU A 153 7.68 -11.87 -8.12
CA GLU A 153 6.29 -11.98 -8.58
C GLU A 153 5.67 -13.34 -8.23
N TYR A 154 6.42 -14.41 -8.44
CA TYR A 154 5.97 -15.76 -8.08
C TYR A 154 5.68 -15.88 -6.57
N LEU A 155 6.60 -15.40 -5.73
CA LEU A 155 6.40 -15.40 -4.27
C LEU A 155 5.21 -14.54 -3.84
N LEU A 156 5.05 -13.36 -4.43
CA LEU A 156 3.90 -12.50 -4.18
C LEU A 156 2.59 -13.20 -4.56
N ASN A 157 2.55 -13.85 -5.72
CA ASN A 157 1.38 -14.58 -6.18
C ASN A 157 1.08 -15.81 -5.31
N LEU A 158 2.10 -16.52 -4.82
CA LEU A 158 1.93 -17.59 -3.83
C LEU A 158 1.30 -17.06 -2.55
N PHE A 159 1.82 -15.95 -2.03
CA PHE A 159 1.29 -15.29 -0.85
C PHE A 159 -0.19 -14.90 -1.01
N LEU A 160 -0.55 -14.34 -2.17
CA LEU A 160 -1.92 -13.90 -2.47
C LEU A 160 -2.88 -15.06 -2.77
N LYS A 161 -2.41 -16.14 -3.45
CA LYS A 161 -3.24 -17.32 -3.77
C LYS A 161 -3.64 -18.11 -2.53
N GLN A 162 -2.79 -18.12 -1.52
CA GLN A 162 -3.12 -18.73 -0.24
C GLN A 162 -4.07 -17.86 0.58
N GLY A 163 -4.98 -17.09 -0.04
CA GLY A 163 -5.91 -16.09 0.52
C GLY A 163 -6.56 -16.37 1.88
N GLU A 164 -6.14 -17.44 2.54
CA GLU A 164 -6.43 -17.85 3.91
C GLU A 164 -5.21 -17.71 4.83
N ILE A 165 -4.13 -17.04 4.43
CA ILE A 165 -3.03 -16.76 5.34
C ILE A 165 -3.50 -15.67 6.32
N SER A 166 -4.33 -16.08 7.27
CA SER A 166 -4.67 -15.26 8.42
C SER A 166 -3.49 -15.25 9.41
N PRO A 167 -3.37 -14.24 10.28
CA PRO A 167 -2.37 -14.22 11.35
C PRO A 167 -2.35 -15.54 12.16
N THR A 168 -3.48 -16.23 12.24
CA THR A 168 -3.63 -17.53 12.92
C THR A 168 -2.91 -18.65 12.17
N VAL A 169 -2.91 -18.63 10.84
CA VAL A 169 -2.20 -19.62 10.00
C VAL A 169 -0.69 -19.39 10.06
N ILE A 170 -0.24 -18.12 9.95
CA ILE A 170 1.18 -17.78 10.04
C ILE A 170 1.80 -18.23 11.36
N LYS A 171 1.08 -18.06 12.48
CA LYS A 171 1.55 -18.53 13.79
C LYS A 171 1.73 -20.06 13.88
N LYS A 172 1.14 -20.83 12.98
CA LYS A 172 1.29 -22.30 12.91
C LYS A 172 2.45 -22.74 12.03
N ILE A 173 2.98 -21.85 11.16
CA ILE A 173 4.16 -22.14 10.37
C ILE A 173 5.36 -22.05 11.30
N LYS A 174 5.84 -23.19 11.78
CA LYS A 174 7.13 -23.28 12.48
C LYS A 174 8.21 -23.11 11.41
N ILE A 175 8.93 -22.00 11.47
CA ILE A 175 10.20 -21.85 10.77
C ILE A 175 11.19 -22.73 11.53
N SER A 176 11.47 -23.90 10.98
CA SER A 176 12.54 -24.77 11.46
C SER A 176 13.88 -24.31 10.94
#